data_3266e58ccb3b75896ced9ee4077f2ba5
#
_entry.id   3266e58ccb3b75896ced9ee4077f2ba5
#
_cell.length_a   1.000
_cell.length_b   1.000
_cell.length_c   1.000
_cell.angle_alpha   90.00
_cell.angle_beta   90.00
_cell.angle_gamma   90.00
#
_symmetry.space_group_name_H-M   'P 1'
#
loop_
_entity.id
_entity.type
_entity.pdbx_description
1 polymer ?
#
loop_
_entity_poly.entity_id
_entity_poly.type
_entity_poly.pdbx_seq_one_letter_code
_entity_poly.pdbx_strand_id
1 'polypeptide(L)'
;MICNLCPRRCGALRTETEGRGVCQMPEAPVVARAALHQWEEPPISGTRGSGTVFFSGCSLGCVFCQNDAISHQDFGRPISLERLRAICFELIDQGAHNINLVNPTHYAHAVARLLAQPLPVPVVWNSGGYDRVDTLRGLEGKIQIYLPDLKYVTPEYAEQYSGAADYPEAAQAAILEMFRQTGPCVYQDGLLKQGVIIRHLLLPGKLAEAKRVMDWVAEHFAPGAVAFSLMSQYLPWGRAAEFPALNRRLRPSEVRSAEDYMDALGLEGFTQGAEAAQSEYIPAFDLTGV
;
A
#
# COMPACT_ATOMS: atom_id res chain seq x y z
N MET A 1 14.86 8.83 -17.47
CA MET A 1 15.77 8.85 -16.30
C MET A 1 16.38 7.48 -16.04
N ILE A 2 17.53 7.39 -15.34
CA ILE A 2 18.03 6.13 -14.76
C ILE A 2 17.33 5.91 -13.43
N CYS A 3 16.56 4.82 -13.31
CA CYS A 3 15.65 4.60 -12.21
C CYS A 3 16.32 3.92 -11.00
N ASN A 4 16.27 4.57 -9.85
CA ASN A 4 16.69 4.02 -8.55
C ASN A 4 15.66 4.37 -7.44
N LEU A 5 14.36 4.47 -7.79
CA LEU A 5 13.31 4.97 -6.89
C LEU A 5 12.90 3.96 -5.81
N CYS A 6 12.99 2.67 -6.09
CA CYS A 6 12.61 1.60 -5.16
C CYS A 6 13.83 0.76 -4.75
N PRO A 7 13.71 -0.12 -3.74
CA PRO A 7 14.82 -0.96 -3.26
C PRO A 7 15.42 -1.88 -4.33
N ARG A 8 14.68 -2.21 -5.40
CA ARG A 8 15.22 -2.98 -6.54
C ARG A 8 16.46 -2.37 -7.17
N ARG A 9 16.59 -1.03 -7.14
CA ARG A 9 17.74 -0.29 -7.70
C ARG A 9 18.16 -0.83 -9.06
N CYS A 10 17.17 -1.14 -9.91
CA CYS A 10 17.42 -1.85 -11.18
C CYS A 10 18.22 -1.04 -12.21
N GLY A 11 18.42 0.27 -11.99
CA GLY A 11 19.18 1.13 -12.89
C GLY A 11 18.59 1.24 -14.30
N ALA A 12 17.35 0.82 -14.49
CA ALA A 12 16.73 0.81 -15.80
C ALA A 12 16.58 2.23 -16.36
N LEU A 13 16.84 2.37 -17.66
CA LEU A 13 16.50 3.58 -18.38
C LEU A 13 14.98 3.64 -18.54
N ARG A 14 14.37 4.72 -18.04
CA ARG A 14 12.95 5.03 -18.26
C ARG A 14 12.87 6.26 -19.15
N THR A 15 12.09 6.16 -20.21
CA THR A 15 11.66 7.28 -21.05
C THR A 15 10.23 7.66 -20.67
N GLU A 16 9.70 8.70 -21.29
CA GLU A 16 8.33 9.13 -21.06
C GLU A 16 7.32 8.02 -21.36
N THR A 17 7.59 7.17 -22.35
CA THR A 17 6.68 6.15 -22.88
C THR A 17 7.09 4.72 -22.60
N GLU A 18 8.35 4.48 -22.20
CA GLU A 18 8.88 3.11 -22.02
C GLU A 18 9.71 2.99 -20.74
N GLY A 19 9.66 1.81 -20.14
CA GLY A 19 10.52 1.43 -19.02
C GLY A 19 10.78 -0.08 -19.02
N ARG A 20 12.07 -0.48 -18.91
CA ARG A 20 12.51 -1.88 -18.93
C ARG A 20 13.09 -2.33 -17.59
N GLY A 21 12.61 -1.72 -16.51
CA GLY A 21 12.97 -2.13 -15.15
C GLY A 21 12.09 -3.26 -14.63
N VAL A 22 12.24 -3.63 -13.36
CA VAL A 22 11.45 -4.70 -12.72
C VAL A 22 9.95 -4.41 -12.80
N CYS A 23 9.55 -3.14 -12.62
CA CYS A 23 8.14 -2.72 -12.71
C CYS A 23 7.65 -2.52 -14.17
N GLN A 24 8.53 -2.54 -15.17
CA GLN A 24 8.26 -2.33 -16.59
C GLN A 24 7.56 -1.01 -16.97
N MET A 25 7.51 -0.05 -16.05
CA MET A 25 6.74 1.18 -16.22
C MET A 25 7.56 2.33 -16.80
N PRO A 26 6.95 3.18 -17.66
CA PRO A 26 7.54 4.41 -18.19
C PRO A 26 7.72 5.48 -17.11
N GLU A 27 8.31 6.61 -17.48
CA GLU A 27 8.43 7.77 -16.59
C GLU A 27 7.07 8.45 -16.37
N ALA A 28 6.23 8.53 -17.40
CA ALA A 28 4.86 9.03 -17.29
C ALA A 28 4.01 8.08 -16.40
N PRO A 29 3.21 8.61 -15.47
CA PRO A 29 2.34 7.78 -14.64
C PRO A 29 1.34 6.98 -15.48
N VAL A 30 1.27 5.67 -15.26
CA VAL A 30 0.24 4.81 -15.85
C VAL A 30 -0.81 4.56 -14.77
N VAL A 31 -2.05 4.94 -15.06
CA VAL A 31 -3.18 4.85 -14.13
C VAL A 31 -4.22 3.89 -14.69
N ALA A 32 -4.68 2.98 -13.85
CA ALA A 32 -5.66 1.95 -14.21
C ALA A 32 -7.09 2.32 -13.80
N ARG A 33 -7.24 3.13 -12.76
CA ARG A 33 -8.53 3.58 -12.24
C ARG A 33 -8.33 4.79 -11.31
N ALA A 34 -9.30 5.70 -11.31
CA ALA A 34 -9.41 6.77 -10.33
C ALA A 34 -10.90 6.95 -9.96
N ALA A 35 -11.24 6.69 -8.69
CA ALA A 35 -12.62 6.75 -8.21
C ALA A 35 -12.67 6.91 -6.68
N LEU A 36 -13.83 7.31 -6.16
CA LEU A 36 -14.10 7.19 -4.73
C LEU A 36 -14.12 5.71 -4.32
N HIS A 37 -13.35 5.38 -3.29
CA HIS A 37 -13.25 4.04 -2.72
C HIS A 37 -13.70 4.03 -1.27
N GLN A 38 -14.68 3.16 -0.95
CA GLN A 38 -15.32 3.12 0.37
C GLN A 38 -14.70 2.06 1.30
N TRP A 39 -13.76 1.25 0.79
CA TRP A 39 -13.31 0.02 1.44
C TRP A 39 -11.84 0.06 1.88
N GLU A 40 -11.23 1.25 1.97
CA GLU A 40 -9.99 1.41 2.71
C GLU A 40 -10.27 1.36 4.22
N GLU A 41 -9.24 1.43 5.03
CA GLU A 41 -9.39 1.48 6.49
C GLU A 41 -10.41 2.56 6.90
N PRO A 42 -11.22 2.31 7.95
CA PRO A 42 -12.31 3.20 8.35
C PRO A 42 -11.92 4.68 8.47
N PRO A 43 -10.75 5.05 9.07
CA PRO A 43 -10.37 6.46 9.18
C PRO A 43 -9.81 7.06 7.87
N ILE A 44 -9.64 6.27 6.82
CA ILE A 44 -9.26 6.73 5.47
C ILE A 44 -10.50 6.96 4.63
N SER A 45 -11.39 5.96 4.54
CA SER A 45 -12.62 6.04 3.73
C SER A 45 -13.67 6.95 4.35
N GLY A 46 -13.82 6.91 5.67
CA GLY A 46 -14.88 7.65 6.36
C GLY A 46 -16.26 7.38 5.75
N THR A 47 -17.08 8.43 5.66
CA THR A 47 -18.47 8.33 5.15
C THR A 47 -18.61 8.67 3.67
N ARG A 48 -17.63 9.39 3.08
CA ARG A 48 -17.69 9.84 1.68
C ARG A 48 -16.72 9.13 0.75
N GLY A 49 -15.81 8.34 1.33
CA GLY A 49 -14.80 7.60 0.58
C GLY A 49 -13.46 8.32 0.43
N SER A 50 -12.48 7.54 0.07
CA SER A 50 -11.13 7.96 -0.30
C SER A 50 -11.06 8.20 -1.81
N GLY A 51 -10.49 9.31 -2.26
CA GLY A 51 -10.24 9.58 -3.67
C GLY A 51 -9.04 8.78 -4.14
N THR A 52 -9.27 7.57 -4.61
CA THR A 52 -8.21 6.59 -4.83
C THR A 52 -7.76 6.58 -6.29
N VAL A 53 -6.44 6.68 -6.51
CA VAL A 53 -5.77 6.59 -7.79
C VAL A 53 -4.91 5.33 -7.81
N PHE A 54 -5.22 4.37 -8.66
CA PHE A 54 -4.50 3.10 -8.81
C PHE A 54 -3.46 3.21 -9.91
N PHE A 55 -2.19 3.14 -9.53
CA PHE A 55 -1.07 3.12 -10.47
C PHE A 55 -0.76 1.70 -10.93
N SER A 56 -0.41 1.57 -12.20
CA SER A 56 0.01 0.30 -12.80
C SER A 56 1.49 0.04 -12.58
N GLY A 57 1.87 -1.25 -12.64
CA GLY A 57 3.21 -1.73 -12.35
C GLY A 57 3.45 -1.90 -10.85
N CYS A 58 4.42 -2.75 -10.50
CA CYS A 58 4.83 -2.96 -9.13
C CYS A 58 6.31 -3.36 -9.04
N SER A 59 6.97 -2.94 -7.97
CA SER A 59 8.35 -3.35 -7.67
C SER A 59 8.44 -4.72 -6.99
N LEU A 60 7.29 -5.27 -6.54
CA LEU A 60 7.17 -6.61 -5.96
C LEU A 60 6.51 -7.57 -6.94
N GLY A 61 6.74 -8.87 -6.75
CA GLY A 61 6.14 -9.94 -7.52
C GLY A 61 5.24 -10.85 -6.68
N CYS A 62 4.38 -10.25 -5.83
CA CYS A 62 3.55 -11.02 -4.89
C CYS A 62 2.65 -12.02 -5.60
N VAL A 63 2.82 -13.31 -5.29
CA VAL A 63 2.10 -14.41 -5.94
C VAL A 63 0.59 -14.43 -5.64
N PHE A 64 0.17 -13.73 -4.59
CA PHE A 64 -1.23 -13.62 -4.16
C PHE A 64 -1.81 -12.21 -4.40
N CYS A 65 -1.25 -11.44 -5.33
CA CYS A 65 -1.66 -10.05 -5.53
C CYS A 65 -3.10 -9.97 -6.04
N GLN A 66 -3.98 -9.31 -5.28
CA GLN A 66 -5.36 -9.06 -5.70
C GLN A 66 -5.43 -8.06 -6.86
N ASN A 67 -4.43 -7.18 -6.95
CA ASN A 67 -4.30 -6.19 -8.02
C ASN A 67 -3.44 -6.72 -9.18
N ASP A 68 -3.44 -8.02 -9.45
CA ASP A 68 -2.58 -8.68 -10.44
C ASP A 68 -2.67 -8.03 -11.82
N ALA A 69 -3.88 -7.69 -12.27
CA ALA A 69 -4.12 -7.07 -13.58
C ALA A 69 -3.33 -5.76 -13.78
N ILE A 70 -3.15 -4.97 -12.74
CA ILE A 70 -2.41 -3.70 -12.80
C ILE A 70 -0.97 -3.83 -12.34
N SER A 71 -0.67 -4.82 -11.48
CA SER A 71 0.67 -5.01 -10.91
C SER A 71 1.60 -5.81 -11.81
N HIS A 72 1.06 -6.79 -12.57
CA HIS A 72 1.85 -7.74 -13.36
C HIS A 72 1.40 -7.84 -14.83
N GLN A 73 0.20 -7.34 -15.18
CA GLN A 73 -0.33 -7.41 -16.55
C GLN A 73 -0.39 -6.04 -17.24
N ASP A 74 0.23 -5.02 -16.64
CA ASP A 74 0.43 -3.66 -17.18
C ASP A 74 -0.86 -2.94 -17.63
N PHE A 75 -2.03 -3.37 -17.12
CA PHE A 75 -3.29 -2.71 -17.46
C PHE A 75 -3.32 -1.29 -16.93
N GLY A 76 -3.54 -0.32 -17.81
CA GLY A 76 -3.63 1.10 -17.46
C GLY A 76 -3.37 2.00 -18.66
N ARG A 77 -3.48 3.31 -18.44
CA ARG A 77 -3.22 4.34 -19.44
C ARG A 77 -2.15 5.31 -18.96
N PRO A 78 -1.11 5.60 -19.76
CA PRO A 78 -0.19 6.70 -19.47
C PRO A 78 -0.95 8.05 -19.48
N ILE A 79 -0.67 8.87 -18.47
CA ILE A 79 -1.27 10.21 -18.35
C ILE A 79 -0.20 11.26 -18.05
N SER A 80 -0.48 12.52 -18.40
CA SER A 80 0.36 13.64 -18.02
C SER A 80 0.21 14.01 -16.55
N LEU A 81 1.14 14.78 -16.01
CA LEU A 81 1.04 15.31 -14.63
C LEU A 81 -0.14 16.26 -14.48
N GLU A 82 -0.46 17.03 -15.51
CA GLU A 82 -1.62 17.93 -15.55
C GLU A 82 -2.92 17.11 -15.43
N ARG A 83 -3.02 15.98 -16.17
CA ARG A 83 -4.18 15.09 -16.06
C ARG A 83 -4.26 14.44 -14.68
N LEU A 84 -3.14 13.96 -14.13
CA LEU A 84 -3.10 13.40 -12.79
C LEU A 84 -3.56 14.42 -11.73
N ARG A 85 -3.16 15.69 -11.87
CA ARG A 85 -3.62 16.76 -10.99
C ARG A 85 -5.11 17.03 -11.14
N ALA A 86 -5.63 17.06 -12.38
CA ALA A 86 -7.06 17.22 -12.66
C ALA A 86 -7.88 16.10 -12.01
N ILE A 87 -7.45 14.84 -12.13
CA ILE A 87 -8.06 13.68 -11.47
C ILE A 87 -8.15 13.89 -9.96
N CYS A 88 -7.08 14.37 -9.32
CA CYS A 88 -7.11 14.64 -7.88
C CYS A 88 -8.20 15.66 -7.52
N PHE A 89 -8.36 16.75 -8.28
CA PHE A 89 -9.38 17.74 -8.03
C PHE A 89 -10.80 17.22 -8.34
N GLU A 90 -10.96 16.45 -9.41
CA GLU A 90 -12.25 15.80 -9.74
C GLU A 90 -12.73 14.89 -8.59
N LEU A 91 -11.81 14.14 -7.95
CA LEU A 91 -12.13 13.31 -6.79
C LEU A 91 -12.44 14.16 -5.54
N ILE A 92 -11.73 15.27 -5.33
CA ILE A 92 -12.00 16.20 -4.24
C ILE A 92 -13.38 16.84 -4.42
N ASP A 93 -13.73 17.26 -5.62
CA ASP A 93 -15.04 17.85 -5.96
C ASP A 93 -16.19 16.84 -5.76
N GLN A 94 -15.92 15.53 -5.92
CA GLN A 94 -16.85 14.45 -5.57
C GLN A 94 -16.97 14.22 -4.05
N GLY A 95 -16.19 14.92 -3.24
CA GLY A 95 -16.26 14.89 -1.79
C GLY A 95 -15.25 13.95 -1.10
N ALA A 96 -14.21 13.49 -1.79
CA ALA A 96 -13.16 12.65 -1.20
C ALA A 96 -12.59 13.25 0.08
N HIS A 97 -12.42 12.42 1.12
CA HIS A 97 -11.78 12.86 2.38
C HIS A 97 -10.27 13.08 2.25
N ASN A 98 -9.65 12.42 1.30
CA ASN A 98 -8.20 12.44 1.02
C ASN A 98 -7.97 12.01 -0.45
N ILE A 99 -6.73 12.17 -0.92
CA ILE A 99 -6.25 11.56 -2.17
C ILE A 99 -5.33 10.40 -1.82
N ASN A 100 -5.74 9.20 -2.18
CA ASN A 100 -5.06 7.94 -1.89
C ASN A 100 -4.33 7.43 -3.15
N LEU A 101 -3.01 7.48 -3.10
CA LEU A 101 -2.13 7.05 -4.18
C LEU A 101 -1.75 5.58 -3.94
N VAL A 102 -2.35 4.65 -4.69
CA VAL A 102 -2.12 3.21 -4.51
C VAL A 102 -0.98 2.74 -5.38
N ASN A 103 0.02 2.16 -4.72
CA ASN A 103 1.26 1.65 -5.29
C ASN A 103 2.10 2.70 -6.06
N PRO A 104 2.35 3.88 -5.46
CA PRO A 104 3.00 5.01 -6.13
C PRO A 104 4.53 4.93 -6.13
N THR A 105 5.15 3.96 -5.46
CA THR A 105 6.60 3.87 -5.18
C THR A 105 7.48 4.16 -6.40
N HIS A 106 7.17 3.53 -7.54
CA HIS A 106 7.94 3.67 -8.76
C HIS A 106 7.61 4.95 -9.56
N TYR A 107 6.64 5.75 -9.09
CA TYR A 107 6.28 7.07 -9.59
C TYR A 107 6.55 8.20 -8.57
N ALA A 108 7.35 7.94 -7.54
CA ALA A 108 7.64 8.93 -6.49
C ALA A 108 8.12 10.29 -7.05
N HIS A 109 8.90 10.29 -8.13
CA HIS A 109 9.34 11.53 -8.81
C HIS A 109 8.18 12.31 -9.42
N ALA A 110 7.20 11.62 -10.01
CA ALA A 110 6.00 12.25 -10.56
C ALA A 110 5.09 12.79 -9.46
N VAL A 111 4.93 12.02 -8.37
CA VAL A 111 4.18 12.46 -7.18
C VAL A 111 4.85 13.66 -6.52
N ALA A 112 6.18 13.69 -6.39
CA ALA A 112 6.91 14.84 -5.84
C ALA A 112 6.66 16.13 -6.66
N ARG A 113 6.56 16.00 -7.99
CA ARG A 113 6.23 17.12 -8.91
C ARG A 113 4.75 17.49 -8.81
N LEU A 114 3.83 16.53 -8.77
CA LEU A 114 2.40 16.76 -8.56
C LEU A 114 2.16 17.58 -7.30
N LEU A 115 2.83 17.21 -6.20
CA LEU A 115 2.69 17.83 -4.88
C LEU A 115 3.66 18.98 -4.63
N ALA A 116 4.30 19.54 -5.68
CA ALA A 116 4.98 20.81 -5.58
C ALA A 116 4.02 21.96 -5.19
N GLN A 117 2.75 21.81 -5.55
CA GLN A 117 1.64 22.61 -5.05
C GLN A 117 0.73 21.70 -4.22
N PRO A 118 0.54 21.98 -2.92
CA PRO A 118 -0.29 21.15 -2.04
C PRO A 118 -1.72 20.95 -2.57
N LEU A 119 -2.33 19.83 -2.21
CA LEU A 119 -3.76 19.60 -2.39
C LEU A 119 -4.53 20.07 -1.13
N PRO A 120 -5.82 20.44 -1.25
CA PRO A 120 -6.61 20.95 -0.12
C PRO A 120 -7.07 19.84 0.85
N VAL A 121 -6.75 18.59 0.59
CA VAL A 121 -7.05 17.41 1.42
C VAL A 121 -5.77 16.63 1.70
N PRO A 122 -5.71 15.80 2.75
CA PRO A 122 -4.57 14.94 3.01
C PRO A 122 -4.24 14.02 1.83
N VAL A 123 -2.96 13.77 1.62
CA VAL A 123 -2.47 12.78 0.65
C VAL A 123 -2.05 11.52 1.39
N VAL A 124 -2.55 10.38 0.93
CA VAL A 124 -2.22 9.05 1.43
C VAL A 124 -1.23 8.38 0.47
N TRP A 125 -0.09 7.96 0.99
CA TRP A 125 0.87 7.11 0.30
C TRP A 125 0.60 5.65 0.67
N ASN A 126 -0.12 4.95 -0.21
CA ASN A 126 -0.54 3.56 -0.01
C ASN A 126 0.39 2.64 -0.80
N SER A 127 1.30 1.97 -0.11
CA SER A 127 2.35 1.18 -0.75
C SER A 127 2.45 -0.23 -0.18
N GLY A 128 3.10 -1.11 -0.95
CA GLY A 128 3.48 -2.43 -0.45
C GLY A 128 4.59 -2.42 0.60
N GLY A 129 4.98 -1.25 1.12
CA GLY A 129 6.05 -1.08 2.11
C GLY A 129 7.46 -1.15 1.51
N TYR A 130 7.62 -1.61 0.28
CA TYR A 130 8.92 -1.75 -0.38
C TYR A 130 9.39 -0.41 -0.98
N ASP A 131 9.64 0.55 -0.08
CA ASP A 131 10.04 1.91 -0.41
C ASP A 131 11.49 2.18 0.01
N ARG A 132 12.19 3.05 -0.72
CA ARG A 132 13.53 3.53 -0.32
C ARG A 132 13.41 4.74 0.59
N VAL A 133 14.17 4.73 1.68
CA VAL A 133 14.27 5.85 2.62
C VAL A 133 14.62 7.18 1.90
N ASP A 134 15.61 7.17 1.01
CA ASP A 134 16.00 8.38 0.27
C ASP A 134 14.86 8.91 -0.62
N THR A 135 14.07 8.00 -1.22
CA THR A 135 12.90 8.37 -2.04
C THR A 135 11.81 8.99 -1.17
N LEU A 136 11.53 8.39 0.00
CA LEU A 136 10.58 8.94 0.97
C LEU A 136 11.00 10.31 1.50
N ARG A 137 12.30 10.52 1.77
CA ARG A 137 12.83 11.83 2.16
C ARG A 137 12.58 12.92 1.11
N GLY A 138 12.60 12.56 -0.18
CA GLY A 138 12.22 13.47 -1.27
C GLY A 138 10.73 13.85 -1.27
N LEU A 139 9.89 13.17 -0.50
CA LEU A 139 8.46 13.42 -0.32
C LEU A 139 8.13 14.09 1.03
N GLU A 140 9.12 14.37 1.87
CA GLU A 140 8.91 14.97 3.18
C GLU A 140 8.09 16.25 3.10
N GLY A 141 7.10 16.39 3.98
CA GLY A 141 6.15 17.50 4.01
C GLY A 141 5.06 17.47 2.94
N LYS A 142 5.09 16.51 2.01
CA LYS A 142 4.10 16.36 0.93
C LYS A 142 3.03 15.30 1.21
N ILE A 143 3.37 14.31 2.02
CA ILE A 143 2.51 13.18 2.39
C ILE A 143 2.10 13.35 3.85
N GLN A 144 0.80 13.31 4.13
CA GLN A 144 0.27 13.41 5.49
C GLN A 144 0.01 12.05 6.11
N ILE A 145 -0.35 11.07 5.30
CA ILE A 145 -0.71 9.73 5.78
C ILE A 145 0.09 8.70 5.00
N TYR A 146 0.77 7.83 5.71
CA TYR A 146 1.40 6.67 5.13
C TYR A 146 0.59 5.41 5.46
N LEU A 147 0.37 4.58 4.45
CA LEU A 147 -0.39 3.33 4.53
C LEU A 147 0.45 2.18 3.94
N PRO A 148 1.60 1.84 4.59
CA PRO A 148 2.47 0.77 4.14
C PRO A 148 1.96 -0.60 4.55
N ASP A 149 2.19 -1.60 3.70
CA ASP A 149 2.12 -2.99 4.14
C ASP A 149 3.45 -3.40 4.82
N LEU A 150 3.38 -4.13 5.91
CA LEU A 150 4.48 -4.94 6.44
C LEU A 150 4.11 -6.41 6.24
N LYS A 151 4.50 -6.95 5.08
CA LYS A 151 4.06 -8.29 4.64
C LYS A 151 4.80 -9.41 5.35
N TYR A 152 6.10 -9.21 5.61
CA TYR A 152 7.00 -10.20 6.18
C TYR A 152 8.08 -9.52 7.01
N VAL A 153 8.57 -10.24 8.02
CA VAL A 153 9.85 -9.97 8.72
C VAL A 153 10.86 -11.07 8.47
N THR A 154 10.45 -12.16 7.79
CA THR A 154 11.28 -13.31 7.43
C THR A 154 11.69 -13.22 5.96
N PRO A 155 13.00 -13.10 5.63
CA PRO A 155 13.50 -12.97 4.26
C PRO A 155 13.08 -14.10 3.32
N GLU A 156 13.03 -15.35 3.83
CA GLU A 156 12.66 -16.53 3.05
C GLU A 156 11.22 -16.46 2.53
N TYR A 157 10.29 -15.93 3.34
CA TYR A 157 8.92 -15.73 2.90
C TYR A 157 8.80 -14.57 1.91
N ALA A 158 9.58 -13.52 2.12
CA ALA A 158 9.63 -12.38 1.22
C ALA A 158 10.16 -12.77 -0.17
N GLU A 159 11.21 -13.59 -0.21
CA GLU A 159 11.71 -14.15 -1.47
C GLU A 159 10.71 -15.08 -2.11
N GLN A 160 10.19 -16.05 -1.34
CA GLN A 160 9.30 -17.08 -1.85
C GLN A 160 7.99 -16.51 -2.43
N TYR A 161 7.40 -15.49 -1.77
CA TYR A 161 6.06 -15.03 -2.11
C TYR A 161 6.02 -13.66 -2.77
N SER A 162 7.11 -12.89 -2.76
CA SER A 162 7.18 -11.56 -3.38
C SER A 162 8.45 -11.32 -4.20
N GLY A 163 9.35 -12.31 -4.30
CA GLY A 163 10.59 -12.22 -5.06
C GLY A 163 11.54 -11.12 -4.57
N ALA A 164 11.61 -10.87 -3.25
CA ALA A 164 12.39 -9.80 -2.67
C ALA A 164 12.89 -10.20 -1.26
N ALA A 165 14.03 -10.90 -1.19
CA ALA A 165 14.61 -11.31 0.10
C ALA A 165 14.95 -10.13 1.02
N ASP A 166 15.25 -8.96 0.45
CA ASP A 166 15.56 -7.72 1.16
C ASP A 166 14.32 -6.92 1.62
N TYR A 167 13.11 -7.44 1.32
CA TYR A 167 11.85 -6.75 1.67
C TYR A 167 11.75 -6.41 3.17
N PRO A 168 12.03 -7.32 4.13
CA PRO A 168 11.87 -7.01 5.54
C PRO A 168 12.70 -5.80 5.98
N GLU A 169 13.98 -5.78 5.60
CA GLU A 169 14.89 -4.67 5.94
C GLU A 169 14.40 -3.37 5.29
N ALA A 170 14.06 -3.40 4.01
CA ALA A 170 13.60 -2.23 3.28
C ALA A 170 12.27 -1.68 3.82
N ALA A 171 11.30 -2.55 4.12
CA ALA A 171 9.99 -2.16 4.62
C ALA A 171 10.06 -1.58 6.04
N GLN A 172 10.83 -2.22 6.93
CA GLN A 172 11.04 -1.74 8.29
C GLN A 172 11.70 -0.36 8.28
N ALA A 173 12.78 -0.17 7.52
CA ALA A 173 13.44 1.12 7.38
C ALA A 173 12.51 2.20 6.78
N ALA A 174 11.68 1.83 5.79
CA ALA A 174 10.71 2.72 5.19
C ALA A 174 9.64 3.16 6.19
N ILE A 175 9.06 2.23 6.97
CA ILE A 175 8.03 2.53 7.97
C ILE A 175 8.57 3.45 9.06
N LEU A 176 9.79 3.21 9.54
CA LEU A 176 10.45 4.10 10.51
C LEU A 176 10.64 5.52 9.95
N GLU A 177 11.03 5.64 8.68
CA GLU A 177 11.15 6.94 8.02
C GLU A 177 9.79 7.61 7.82
N MET A 178 8.74 6.86 7.45
CA MET A 178 7.38 7.36 7.32
C MET A 178 6.89 7.94 8.66
N PHE A 179 7.13 7.21 9.75
CA PHE A 179 6.79 7.68 11.10
C PHE A 179 7.63 8.91 11.52
N ARG A 180 8.91 8.94 11.17
CA ARG A 180 9.75 10.13 11.41
C ARG A 180 9.17 11.38 10.76
N GLN A 181 8.58 11.25 9.55
CA GLN A 181 8.01 12.36 8.80
C GLN A 181 6.68 12.85 9.35
N THR A 182 5.81 11.93 9.78
CA THR A 182 4.44 12.26 10.18
C THR A 182 4.26 12.35 11.70
N GLY A 183 5.09 11.67 12.48
CA GLY A 183 4.85 11.50 13.91
C GLY A 183 3.64 10.62 14.23
N PRO A 184 3.13 10.70 15.46
CA PRO A 184 1.97 9.94 15.92
C PRO A 184 0.69 10.23 15.11
N CYS A 185 -0.22 9.26 15.09
CA CYS A 185 -1.51 9.39 14.45
C CYS A 185 -2.33 10.55 15.04
N VAL A 186 -2.86 11.41 14.17
CA VAL A 186 -3.73 12.53 14.52
C VAL A 186 -5.07 12.35 13.82
N TYR A 187 -6.12 12.20 14.64
CA TYR A 187 -7.49 12.02 14.17
C TYR A 187 -8.31 13.30 14.35
N GLN A 188 -9.20 13.58 13.42
CA GLN A 188 -10.22 14.62 13.50
C GLN A 188 -11.53 14.09 12.94
N ASP A 189 -12.60 14.17 13.72
CA ASP A 189 -13.93 13.68 13.35
C ASP A 189 -13.93 12.22 12.88
N GLY A 190 -13.12 11.36 13.52
CA GLY A 190 -12.96 9.95 13.20
C GLY A 190 -12.09 9.67 11.95
N LEU A 191 -11.58 10.71 11.29
CA LEU A 191 -10.70 10.58 10.12
C LEU A 191 -9.24 10.79 10.52
N LEU A 192 -8.34 9.96 10.00
CA LEU A 192 -6.91 10.20 10.11
C LEU A 192 -6.51 11.40 9.26
N LYS A 193 -5.80 12.35 9.87
CA LYS A 193 -5.29 13.55 9.20
C LYS A 193 -3.79 13.49 8.98
N GLN A 194 -3.09 12.78 9.85
CA GLN A 194 -1.65 12.60 9.79
C GLN A 194 -1.25 11.33 10.54
N GLY A 195 -0.26 10.61 10.08
CA GLY A 195 0.28 9.44 10.76
C GLY A 195 0.53 8.25 9.85
N VAL A 196 0.73 7.09 10.47
CA VAL A 196 1.03 5.83 9.79
C VAL A 196 0.03 4.76 10.21
N ILE A 197 -0.59 4.10 9.23
CA ILE A 197 -1.34 2.84 9.45
C ILE A 197 -0.52 1.71 8.82
N ILE A 198 0.02 0.84 9.63
CA ILE A 198 0.77 -0.33 9.17
C ILE A 198 -0.21 -1.47 8.91
N ARG A 199 -0.24 -1.99 7.67
CA ARG A 199 -1.12 -3.09 7.28
C ARG A 199 -0.39 -4.42 7.24
N HIS A 200 -1.03 -5.46 7.70
CA HIS A 200 -0.54 -6.83 7.57
C HIS A 200 -1.64 -7.77 7.07
N LEU A 201 -1.42 -8.39 5.91
CA LEU A 201 -2.31 -9.43 5.39
C LEU A 201 -1.93 -10.78 5.99
N LEU A 202 -2.83 -11.33 6.81
CA LEU A 202 -2.66 -12.66 7.36
C LEU A 202 -2.71 -13.70 6.22
N LEU A 203 -1.65 -14.50 6.10
CA LEU A 203 -1.56 -15.56 5.10
C LEU A 203 -1.87 -16.93 5.71
N PRO A 204 -2.53 -17.84 4.97
CA PRO A 204 -2.84 -19.18 5.46
C PRO A 204 -1.58 -19.96 5.90
N GLY A 205 -1.61 -20.49 7.12
CA GLY A 205 -0.48 -21.24 7.70
C GLY A 205 0.72 -20.39 8.11
N LYS A 206 0.58 -19.06 8.13
CA LYS A 206 1.66 -18.13 8.47
C LYS A 206 1.39 -17.31 9.76
N LEU A 207 0.61 -17.87 10.68
CA LEU A 207 0.30 -17.20 11.95
C LEU A 207 1.58 -16.80 12.73
N ALA A 208 2.60 -17.64 12.74
CA ALA A 208 3.86 -17.32 13.41
C ALA A 208 4.58 -16.11 12.77
N GLU A 209 4.43 -15.92 11.46
CA GLU A 209 4.95 -14.74 10.76
C GLU A 209 4.15 -13.49 11.11
N ALA A 210 2.83 -13.59 11.14
CA ALA A 210 1.97 -12.48 11.56
C ALA A 210 2.30 -12.02 12.98
N LYS A 211 2.53 -12.96 13.90
CA LYS A 211 2.94 -12.64 15.27
C LYS A 211 4.28 -11.89 15.30
N ARG A 212 5.30 -12.34 14.55
CA ARG A 212 6.58 -11.63 14.45
C ARG A 212 6.44 -10.22 13.86
N VAL A 213 5.53 -10.02 12.91
CA VAL A 213 5.22 -8.68 12.38
C VAL A 213 4.62 -7.80 13.49
N MET A 214 3.67 -8.33 14.26
CA MET A 214 3.05 -7.60 15.38
C MET A 214 4.06 -7.31 16.49
N ASP A 215 4.95 -8.26 16.83
CA ASP A 215 6.04 -8.07 17.78
C ASP A 215 6.93 -6.89 17.34
N TRP A 216 7.34 -6.87 16.07
CA TRP A 216 8.16 -5.78 15.55
C TRP A 216 7.46 -4.42 15.69
N VAL A 217 6.16 -4.35 15.41
CA VAL A 217 5.40 -3.09 15.56
C VAL A 217 5.35 -2.67 17.03
N ALA A 218 5.05 -3.59 17.94
CA ALA A 218 4.99 -3.32 19.38
C ALA A 218 6.34 -2.90 19.98
N GLU A 219 7.45 -3.43 19.46
CA GLU A 219 8.80 -3.08 19.88
C GLU A 219 9.26 -1.70 19.41
N HIS A 220 8.77 -1.21 18.28
CA HIS A 220 9.28 0.01 17.65
C HIS A 220 8.39 1.24 17.85
N PHE A 221 7.12 1.05 18.23
CA PHE A 221 6.18 2.15 18.38
C PHE A 221 5.47 2.11 19.74
N ALA A 222 5.35 3.27 20.38
CA ALA A 222 4.53 3.39 21.58
C ALA A 222 3.04 3.08 21.24
N PRO A 223 2.25 2.55 22.19
CA PRO A 223 0.83 2.33 22.00
C PRO A 223 0.13 3.60 21.45
N GLY A 224 -0.69 3.44 20.43
CA GLY A 224 -1.41 4.53 19.76
C GLY A 224 -0.57 5.45 18.87
N ALA A 225 0.76 5.30 18.83
CA ALA A 225 1.61 6.14 17.96
C ALA A 225 1.39 5.83 16.48
N VAL A 226 1.15 4.57 16.13
CA VAL A 226 0.73 4.11 14.80
C VAL A 226 -0.54 3.31 14.96
N ALA A 227 -1.37 3.23 13.91
CA ALA A 227 -2.44 2.26 13.85
C ALA A 227 -1.97 0.98 13.15
N PHE A 228 -2.49 -0.16 13.57
CA PHE A 228 -2.21 -1.45 12.95
C PHE A 228 -3.47 -2.03 12.32
N SER A 229 -3.45 -2.36 11.02
CA SER A 229 -4.56 -3.00 10.33
C SER A 229 -4.22 -4.48 10.07
N LEU A 230 -4.86 -5.37 10.83
CA LEU A 230 -4.78 -6.81 10.62
C LEU A 230 -5.83 -7.21 9.58
N MET A 231 -5.38 -7.50 8.38
CA MET A 231 -6.24 -7.87 7.27
C MET A 231 -6.43 -9.39 7.21
N SER A 232 -7.66 -9.87 7.39
CA SER A 232 -8.02 -11.30 7.33
C SER A 232 -8.78 -11.70 6.06
N GLN A 233 -8.96 -10.77 5.11
CA GLN A 233 -9.70 -10.98 3.85
C GLN A 233 -8.87 -11.69 2.75
N TYR A 234 -7.92 -12.54 3.12
CA TYR A 234 -7.13 -13.29 2.16
C TYR A 234 -8.00 -14.17 1.25
N LEU A 235 -7.77 -14.03 -0.06
CA LEU A 235 -8.26 -14.94 -1.10
C LEU A 235 -7.07 -15.50 -1.87
N PRO A 236 -7.10 -16.81 -2.26
CA PRO A 236 -6.10 -17.34 -3.19
C PRO A 236 -6.32 -16.75 -4.58
N TRP A 237 -5.53 -15.72 -4.90
CA TRP A 237 -5.59 -14.95 -6.14
C TRP A 237 -4.27 -14.99 -6.89
N GLY A 238 -4.26 -14.61 -8.16
CA GLY A 238 -3.06 -14.58 -8.98
C GLY A 238 -2.42 -15.97 -9.06
N ARG A 239 -1.14 -16.05 -8.70
CA ARG A 239 -0.34 -17.29 -8.71
C ARG A 239 -0.38 -18.06 -7.39
N ALA A 240 -1.27 -17.72 -6.47
CA ALA A 240 -1.38 -18.39 -5.17
C ALA A 240 -1.64 -19.91 -5.30
N ALA A 241 -2.30 -20.34 -6.37
CA ALA A 241 -2.54 -21.76 -6.66
C ALA A 241 -1.26 -22.59 -6.86
N GLU A 242 -0.15 -21.96 -7.24
CA GLU A 242 1.16 -22.62 -7.36
C GLU A 242 1.78 -22.97 -5.98
N PHE A 243 1.24 -22.43 -4.92
CA PHE A 243 1.72 -22.56 -3.55
C PHE A 243 0.68 -23.27 -2.67
N PRO A 244 0.78 -24.59 -2.42
CA PRO A 244 -0.25 -25.34 -1.69
C PRO A 244 -0.65 -24.75 -0.35
N ALA A 245 0.30 -24.13 0.37
CA ALA A 245 0.02 -23.47 1.65
C ALA A 245 -0.90 -22.26 1.49
N LEU A 246 -0.82 -21.55 0.36
CA LEU A 246 -1.58 -20.33 0.07
C LEU A 246 -2.87 -20.61 -0.73
N ASN A 247 -3.01 -21.81 -1.31
CA ASN A 247 -4.18 -22.16 -2.14
C ASN A 247 -5.39 -22.57 -1.29
N ARG A 248 -5.72 -21.79 -0.28
CA ARG A 248 -6.89 -21.93 0.58
C ARG A 248 -7.24 -20.62 1.27
N ARG A 249 -8.45 -20.51 1.76
CA ARG A 249 -8.84 -19.41 2.67
C ARG A 249 -8.22 -19.60 4.06
N LEU A 250 -8.21 -18.55 4.84
CA LEU A 250 -7.88 -18.61 6.28
C LEU A 250 -8.89 -19.49 7.02
N ARG A 251 -8.40 -20.20 8.02
CA ARG A 251 -9.27 -20.88 8.99
C ARG A 251 -9.71 -19.89 10.06
N PRO A 252 -10.95 -20.00 10.58
CA PRO A 252 -11.40 -19.11 11.67
C PRO A 252 -10.49 -19.13 12.90
N SER A 253 -9.81 -20.26 13.19
CA SER A 253 -8.84 -20.34 14.28
C SER A 253 -7.56 -19.55 14.02
N GLU A 254 -7.11 -19.42 12.77
CA GLU A 254 -5.95 -18.60 12.40
C GLU A 254 -6.27 -17.12 12.62
N VAL A 255 -7.46 -16.70 12.21
CA VAL A 255 -7.93 -15.33 12.38
C VAL A 255 -8.04 -14.98 13.87
N ARG A 256 -8.83 -15.75 14.64
CA ARG A 256 -8.97 -15.50 16.08
C ARG A 256 -7.64 -15.46 16.81
N SER A 257 -6.73 -16.43 16.51
CA SER A 257 -5.42 -16.44 17.19
C SER A 257 -4.54 -15.25 16.82
N ALA A 258 -4.72 -14.64 15.65
CA ALA A 258 -4.01 -13.42 15.27
C ALA A 258 -4.64 -12.19 15.96
N GLU A 259 -5.96 -12.10 16.03
CA GLU A 259 -6.71 -11.05 16.72
C GLU A 259 -6.41 -11.07 18.22
N ASP A 260 -6.52 -12.24 18.89
CA ASP A 260 -6.18 -12.41 20.31
C ASP A 260 -4.73 -11.98 20.61
N TYR A 261 -3.81 -12.22 19.67
CA TYR A 261 -2.41 -11.83 19.85
C TYR A 261 -2.20 -10.32 19.66
N MET A 262 -2.88 -9.71 18.70
CA MET A 262 -2.90 -8.27 18.50
C MET A 262 -3.40 -7.55 19.77
N ASP A 263 -4.50 -8.04 20.35
CA ASP A 263 -5.08 -7.50 21.59
C ASP A 263 -4.12 -7.69 22.78
N ALA A 264 -3.49 -8.86 22.90
CA ALA A 264 -2.53 -9.14 23.97
C ALA A 264 -1.29 -8.23 23.94
N LEU A 265 -0.89 -7.78 22.76
CA LEU A 265 0.20 -6.80 22.58
C LEU A 265 -0.25 -5.35 22.78
N GLY A 266 -1.56 -5.09 22.90
CA GLY A 266 -2.12 -3.74 23.00
C GLY A 266 -1.94 -2.92 21.74
N LEU A 267 -1.87 -3.55 20.56
CA LEU A 267 -1.79 -2.85 19.28
C LEU A 267 -3.15 -2.22 18.94
N GLU A 268 -3.18 -0.91 18.89
CA GLU A 268 -4.38 -0.16 18.51
C GLU A 268 -4.57 -0.16 16.99
N GLY A 269 -5.81 -0.39 16.54
CA GLY A 269 -6.09 -0.34 15.10
C GLY A 269 -7.35 -1.09 14.69
N PHE A 270 -7.27 -1.83 13.59
CA PHE A 270 -8.46 -2.38 12.93
C PHE A 270 -8.25 -3.86 12.61
N THR A 271 -9.32 -4.63 12.75
CA THR A 271 -9.42 -5.98 12.19
C THR A 271 -10.48 -5.95 11.10
N GLN A 272 -10.22 -6.59 9.98
CA GLN A 272 -11.22 -6.74 8.93
C GLN A 272 -11.82 -8.13 9.03
N GLY A 273 -13.15 -8.21 9.21
CA GLY A 273 -13.86 -9.47 9.34
C GLY A 273 -13.75 -10.36 8.10
N ALA A 274 -13.90 -11.67 8.28
CA ALA A 274 -13.90 -12.66 7.20
C ALA A 274 -14.96 -12.38 6.11
N GLU A 275 -15.96 -11.58 6.41
CA GLU A 275 -17.01 -11.12 5.50
C GLU A 275 -16.44 -10.23 4.38
N ALA A 276 -15.33 -9.53 4.62
CA ALA A 276 -14.63 -8.74 3.61
C ALA A 276 -13.83 -9.60 2.60
N ALA A 277 -13.71 -10.92 2.82
CA ALA A 277 -13.05 -11.84 1.89
C ALA A 277 -13.97 -12.21 0.70
N GLN A 278 -14.37 -11.20 -0.07
CA GLN A 278 -15.22 -11.35 -1.26
C GLN A 278 -14.54 -10.67 -2.45
N SER A 279 -14.65 -11.27 -3.63
CA SER A 279 -14.10 -10.73 -4.88
C SER A 279 -14.68 -9.36 -5.27
N GLU A 280 -15.86 -9.03 -4.75
CA GLU A 280 -16.59 -7.79 -4.99
C GLU A 280 -15.88 -6.55 -4.41
N TYR A 281 -14.99 -6.74 -3.44
CA TYR A 281 -14.17 -5.66 -2.88
C TYR A 281 -12.91 -5.36 -3.69
N ILE A 282 -12.58 -6.21 -4.69
CA ILE A 282 -11.49 -5.93 -5.62
C ILE A 282 -12.02 -4.95 -6.68
N PRO A 283 -11.44 -3.75 -6.83
CA PRO A 283 -11.90 -2.79 -7.83
C PRO A 283 -11.82 -3.37 -9.25
N ALA A 284 -12.86 -3.17 -10.04
CA ALA A 284 -12.77 -3.42 -11.47
C ALA A 284 -11.81 -2.39 -12.08
N PHE A 285 -10.71 -2.85 -12.66
CA PHE A 285 -9.79 -1.99 -13.38
C PHE A 285 -10.29 -1.81 -14.82
N ASP A 286 -10.90 -0.66 -15.11
CA ASP A 286 -11.65 -0.39 -16.32
C ASP A 286 -11.40 1.03 -16.89
N LEU A 287 -10.34 1.68 -16.40
CA LEU A 287 -9.98 3.07 -16.73
C LEU A 287 -11.03 4.12 -16.27
N THR A 288 -11.94 3.77 -15.37
CA THR A 288 -12.86 4.75 -14.79
C THR A 288 -12.06 5.93 -14.21
N GLY A 289 -12.42 7.16 -14.59
CA GLY A 289 -11.82 8.41 -14.10
C GLY A 289 -10.43 8.74 -14.65
N VAL A 290 -9.86 7.93 -15.55
CA VAL A 290 -8.50 8.12 -16.09
C VAL A 290 -8.46 9.07 -17.29
#